data_6cb90b8fb0fc43fdae930588d1d4ea8d
#
_entry.id   6cb90b8fb0fc43fdae930588d1d4ea8d
#
_cell.length_a   1.000
_cell.length_b   1.000
_cell.length_c   1.000
_cell.angle_alpha   90.00
_cell.angle_beta   90.00
_cell.angle_gamma   90.00
#
_symmetry.space_group_name_H-M   'P 1'
#
loop_
_entity.id
_entity.type
_entity.pdbx_description
1 polymer ?
#
loop_
_entity_poly.entity_id
_entity_poly.type
_entity_poly.pdbx_seq_one_letter_code
_entity_poly.pdbx_strand_id
1 'polypeptide(L)'
;MDYKALAQLLFPNVTETPESMEEKFPLRALPEGAVVTRMAPSPTGFVHLGNLVQGLTAERMAHQTGGVLFLRVEDTDAKREVPGAVEVLINTLKHYGISFDEGATIEGDNGNYGPYRQRQRASIYHVYAKKLVEEGMAYPCFCTEEELSAMREKQEAAKENTGYYGKYAMWRDRSMEDVQAQLTAGNPWVLRFRSTGSIENQYKFDDLVKGKLTITENDVDHVLLKSDGIPTYHFAHAVDDHLMRTTHVVRGDEWLPTLPFHIQLFKALGFKLPKYVHIGPLMKMDGTSKRKLSKRKDPELALTYYKAEGFPVEAVYEYIMTLLNSNYEDWRRANPVAPATDFKFSPKKLNPAGNLFDYAKLTDVSKNEIAKMDAEKVYALLKEWALEFDPDFGAKLAADPAYATSILAIGRGGKKPRKDLAVWKDAKDYMGFFYDEYLEKPIFNEKFSNDVVATALNKFLEKFDIADDAGVWFDKVKEITNEMGFTTDMKAYKADPGAFPGTVADISTFVRQAVTGKTNSPDLYTVMQILGHDRTVERIKNVIAAL
;
A
#
# COMPACT_ATOMS: atom_id res chain seq x y z
N MET A 1 -50.34 12.13 -6.89
CA MET A 1 -49.68 10.78 -6.94
C MET A 1 -49.97 10.06 -5.62
N ASP A 2 -50.54 8.85 -5.70
CA ASP A 2 -50.60 7.93 -4.54
C ASP A 2 -49.26 7.18 -4.41
N TYR A 3 -48.40 7.65 -3.56
CA TYR A 3 -47.05 7.10 -3.39
C TYR A 3 -47.03 5.68 -2.80
N LYS A 4 -48.04 5.31 -1.98
CA LYS A 4 -48.17 3.95 -1.45
C LYS A 4 -48.55 2.97 -2.54
N ALA A 5 -49.52 3.35 -3.38
CA ALA A 5 -49.90 2.54 -4.54
C ALA A 5 -48.74 2.42 -5.55
N LEU A 6 -48.01 3.51 -5.78
CA LEU A 6 -46.81 3.49 -6.63
C LEU A 6 -45.72 2.53 -6.08
N ALA A 7 -45.44 2.60 -4.79
CA ALA A 7 -44.44 1.72 -4.17
C ALA A 7 -44.84 0.24 -4.27
N GLN A 8 -46.13 -0.08 -4.08
CA GLN A 8 -46.64 -1.44 -4.23
C GLN A 8 -46.56 -1.90 -5.68
N LEU A 9 -46.79 -1.01 -6.64
CA LEU A 9 -46.69 -1.31 -8.07
C LEU A 9 -45.24 -1.61 -8.49
N LEU A 10 -44.26 -0.82 -7.99
CA LEU A 10 -42.86 -0.98 -8.35
C LEU A 10 -42.19 -2.13 -7.60
N PHE A 11 -42.59 -2.41 -6.37
CA PHE A 11 -41.98 -3.41 -5.49
C PHE A 11 -43.02 -4.39 -4.91
N PRO A 12 -43.79 -5.12 -5.76
CA PRO A 12 -44.90 -5.97 -5.31
C PRO A 12 -44.49 -7.12 -4.41
N ASN A 13 -43.24 -7.60 -4.55
CA ASN A 13 -42.70 -8.75 -3.82
C ASN A 13 -41.93 -8.37 -2.57
N VAL A 14 -41.78 -7.08 -2.26
CA VAL A 14 -41.07 -6.62 -1.06
C VAL A 14 -42.04 -6.58 0.10
N THR A 15 -41.91 -7.56 1.00
CA THR A 15 -42.74 -7.71 2.22
C THR A 15 -42.01 -7.30 3.48
N GLU A 16 -40.68 -7.31 3.48
CA GLU A 16 -39.86 -6.85 4.60
C GLU A 16 -39.96 -5.32 4.76
N THR A 17 -39.76 -4.84 5.98
CA THR A 17 -39.84 -3.42 6.33
C THR A 17 -38.49 -2.91 6.86
N PRO A 18 -38.27 -1.60 6.93
CA PRO A 18 -37.10 -1.04 7.59
C PRO A 18 -36.93 -1.52 9.03
N GLU A 19 -38.02 -1.69 9.78
CA GLU A 19 -38.02 -2.18 11.15
C GLU A 19 -37.51 -3.63 11.22
N SER A 20 -37.96 -4.50 10.31
CA SER A 20 -37.43 -5.87 10.22
C SER A 20 -35.94 -5.92 9.89
N MET A 21 -35.44 -4.94 9.12
CA MET A 21 -34.00 -4.81 8.85
C MET A 21 -33.22 -4.38 10.11
N GLU A 22 -33.79 -3.47 10.94
CA GLU A 22 -33.17 -3.08 12.21
C GLU A 22 -33.06 -4.26 13.18
N GLU A 23 -34.05 -5.13 13.23
CA GLU A 23 -34.04 -6.37 14.04
C GLU A 23 -33.00 -7.38 13.51
N LYS A 24 -32.93 -7.53 12.19
CA LYS A 24 -31.99 -8.44 11.53
C LYS A 24 -30.52 -8.01 11.68
N PHE A 25 -30.27 -6.72 11.74
CA PHE A 25 -28.95 -6.12 11.88
C PHE A 25 -28.88 -5.24 13.13
N PRO A 26 -28.83 -5.83 14.34
CA PRO A 26 -28.90 -5.08 15.60
C PRO A 26 -27.67 -4.20 15.81
N LEU A 27 -27.75 -3.33 16.82
CA LEU A 27 -26.57 -2.56 17.25
C LEU A 27 -25.46 -3.50 17.75
N ARG A 28 -24.21 -3.14 17.46
CA ARG A 28 -23.04 -3.93 17.88
C ARG A 28 -22.81 -3.82 19.39
N ALA A 29 -22.56 -4.93 20.03
CA ALA A 29 -22.12 -4.97 21.44
C ALA A 29 -20.61 -4.68 21.52
N LEU A 30 -20.22 -3.42 21.45
CA LEU A 30 -18.83 -2.96 21.47
C LEU A 30 -18.60 -1.99 22.65
N PRO A 31 -17.34 -1.80 23.09
CA PRO A 31 -17.00 -0.78 24.08
C PRO A 31 -17.49 0.62 23.69
N GLU A 32 -17.76 1.45 24.69
CA GLU A 32 -18.11 2.85 24.42
C GLU A 32 -16.98 3.57 23.64
N GLY A 33 -17.35 4.26 22.58
CA GLY A 33 -16.39 4.95 21.71
C GLY A 33 -15.68 4.06 20.68
N ALA A 34 -15.98 2.76 20.64
CA ALA A 34 -15.43 1.85 19.64
C ALA A 34 -15.77 2.32 18.23
N VAL A 35 -14.77 2.26 17.35
CA VAL A 35 -14.87 2.70 15.96
C VAL A 35 -15.12 1.50 15.04
N VAL A 36 -16.18 1.57 14.26
CA VAL A 36 -16.47 0.59 13.20
C VAL A 36 -16.14 1.21 11.85
N THR A 37 -15.19 0.60 11.17
CA THR A 37 -14.73 1.02 9.84
C THR A 37 -14.86 -0.13 8.84
N ARG A 38 -14.70 0.19 7.56
CA ARG A 38 -14.70 -0.81 6.49
C ARG A 38 -13.71 -0.48 5.39
N MET A 39 -13.20 -1.52 4.77
CA MET A 39 -12.74 -1.45 3.40
C MET A 39 -13.86 -1.88 2.46
N ALA A 40 -14.09 -1.10 1.42
CA ALA A 40 -15.21 -1.32 0.50
C ALA A 40 -14.73 -1.18 -0.96
N PRO A 41 -13.81 -2.06 -1.41
CA PRO A 41 -13.27 -2.01 -2.76
C PRO A 41 -14.20 -2.63 -3.78
N SER A 42 -14.16 -2.10 -5.02
CA SER A 42 -14.67 -2.81 -6.19
C SER A 42 -13.67 -3.88 -6.63
N PRO A 43 -14.14 -5.08 -7.05
CA PRO A 43 -13.27 -6.21 -7.40
C PRO A 43 -12.65 -6.05 -8.80
N THR A 44 -11.73 -5.10 -8.96
CA THR A 44 -11.08 -4.76 -10.25
C THR A 44 -9.72 -5.42 -10.47
N GLY A 45 -9.24 -6.23 -9.51
CA GLY A 45 -7.99 -7.00 -9.60
C GLY A 45 -6.70 -6.19 -9.40
N PHE A 46 -6.75 -4.87 -9.34
CA PHE A 46 -5.58 -4.03 -9.11
C PHE A 46 -5.57 -3.46 -7.69
N VAL A 47 -4.67 -3.99 -6.87
CA VAL A 47 -4.45 -3.50 -5.49
C VAL A 47 -3.26 -2.56 -5.49
N HIS A 48 -3.48 -1.35 -5.00
CA HIS A 48 -2.47 -0.29 -5.05
C HIS A 48 -2.16 0.31 -3.68
N LEU A 49 -1.09 1.09 -3.63
CA LEU A 49 -0.61 1.72 -2.40
C LEU A 49 -1.70 2.56 -1.70
N GLY A 50 -2.60 3.20 -2.46
CA GLY A 50 -3.75 3.90 -1.92
C GLY A 50 -4.73 3.00 -1.16
N ASN A 51 -4.89 1.73 -1.58
CA ASN A 51 -5.69 0.77 -0.83
C ASN A 51 -5.03 0.40 0.50
N LEU A 52 -3.69 0.27 0.52
CA LEU A 52 -2.94 0.02 1.74
C LEU A 52 -3.05 1.20 2.72
N VAL A 53 -2.86 2.43 2.24
CA VAL A 53 -3.03 3.66 3.02
C VAL A 53 -4.43 3.75 3.63
N GLN A 54 -5.46 3.48 2.82
CA GLN A 54 -6.85 3.48 3.27
C GLN A 54 -7.12 2.36 4.28
N GLY A 55 -6.62 1.15 4.00
CA GLY A 55 -6.78 -0.02 4.85
C GLY A 55 -6.11 0.15 6.21
N LEU A 56 -4.86 0.62 6.24
CA LEU A 56 -4.14 0.90 7.49
C LEU A 56 -4.82 2.01 8.31
N THR A 57 -5.31 3.06 7.64
CA THR A 57 -6.07 4.10 8.33
C THR A 57 -7.33 3.54 8.98
N ALA A 58 -8.09 2.74 8.25
CA ALA A 58 -9.32 2.13 8.74
C ALA A 58 -9.05 1.13 9.88
N GLU A 59 -8.04 0.29 9.72
CA GLU A 59 -7.60 -0.70 10.70
C GLU A 59 -7.16 -0.03 12.01
N ARG A 60 -6.23 0.95 11.93
CA ARG A 60 -5.73 1.65 13.11
C ARG A 60 -6.84 2.40 13.86
N MET A 61 -7.78 3.01 13.15
CA MET A 61 -8.92 3.67 13.77
C MET A 61 -9.84 2.69 14.51
N ALA A 62 -10.10 1.53 13.95
CA ALA A 62 -10.93 0.50 14.54
C ALA A 62 -10.23 -0.17 15.73
N HIS A 63 -9.09 -0.81 15.50
CA HIS A 63 -8.47 -1.70 16.48
C HIS A 63 -7.94 -0.96 17.71
N GLN A 64 -7.41 0.25 17.58
CA GLN A 64 -6.98 1.03 18.76
C GLN A 64 -8.10 1.42 19.72
N THR A 65 -9.37 1.27 19.31
CA THR A 65 -10.55 1.58 20.12
C THR A 65 -11.32 0.34 20.56
N GLY A 66 -10.81 -0.86 20.24
CA GLY A 66 -11.55 -2.11 20.47
C GLY A 66 -12.76 -2.25 19.55
N GLY A 67 -12.72 -1.60 18.40
CA GLY A 67 -13.77 -1.62 17.39
C GLY A 67 -13.57 -2.72 16.33
N VAL A 68 -14.20 -2.55 15.18
CA VAL A 68 -14.27 -3.56 14.10
C VAL A 68 -13.87 -2.97 12.76
N LEU A 69 -12.99 -3.67 12.05
CA LEU A 69 -12.72 -3.47 10.62
C LEU A 69 -13.36 -4.61 9.82
N PHE A 70 -14.25 -4.31 8.88
CA PHE A 70 -14.81 -5.32 8.00
C PHE A 70 -14.54 -5.08 6.52
N LEU A 71 -14.58 -6.17 5.71
CA LEU A 71 -14.45 -6.12 4.27
C LEU A 71 -15.82 -6.23 3.61
N ARG A 72 -16.23 -5.23 2.83
CA ARG A 72 -17.39 -5.25 1.95
C ARG A 72 -16.94 -5.18 0.50
N VAL A 73 -17.40 -6.11 -0.33
CA VAL A 73 -17.11 -6.12 -1.78
C VAL A 73 -18.19 -5.33 -2.51
N GLU A 74 -17.79 -4.27 -3.20
CA GLU A 74 -18.68 -3.41 -4.00
C GLU A 74 -18.70 -3.87 -5.46
N ASP A 75 -19.43 -4.96 -5.70
CA ASP A 75 -19.58 -5.67 -6.97
C ASP A 75 -20.83 -5.26 -7.77
N THR A 76 -21.37 -4.06 -7.52
CA THR A 76 -22.57 -3.56 -8.19
C THR A 76 -22.39 -3.32 -9.69
N ASP A 77 -21.15 -3.20 -10.19
CA ASP A 77 -20.82 -3.06 -11.60
C ASP A 77 -20.14 -4.33 -12.16
N ALA A 78 -20.97 -5.22 -12.72
CA ALA A 78 -20.51 -6.49 -13.29
C ALA A 78 -19.50 -6.34 -14.43
N LYS A 79 -19.54 -5.22 -15.17
CA LYS A 79 -18.63 -5.00 -16.31
C LYS A 79 -17.19 -4.76 -15.87
N ARG A 80 -16.97 -4.39 -14.61
CA ARG A 80 -15.67 -4.09 -14.03
C ARG A 80 -15.12 -5.20 -13.14
N GLU A 81 -15.91 -6.23 -12.88
CA GLU A 81 -15.51 -7.35 -12.05
C GLU A 81 -14.48 -8.21 -12.76
N VAL A 82 -13.38 -8.51 -12.06
CA VAL A 82 -12.30 -9.40 -12.52
C VAL A 82 -12.33 -10.67 -11.66
N PRO A 83 -12.44 -11.86 -12.26
CA PRO A 83 -12.38 -13.11 -11.52
C PRO A 83 -11.12 -13.22 -10.66
N GLY A 84 -11.26 -13.67 -9.40
CA GLY A 84 -10.16 -13.77 -8.45
C GLY A 84 -9.71 -12.45 -7.79
N ALA A 85 -10.28 -11.31 -8.18
CA ALA A 85 -9.88 -10.00 -7.66
C ALA A 85 -10.04 -9.87 -6.14
N VAL A 86 -11.08 -10.48 -5.57
CA VAL A 86 -11.33 -10.46 -4.12
C VAL A 86 -10.25 -11.24 -3.37
N GLU A 87 -9.87 -12.41 -3.89
CA GLU A 87 -8.79 -13.22 -3.33
C GLU A 87 -7.45 -12.48 -3.36
N VAL A 88 -7.10 -11.90 -4.52
CA VAL A 88 -5.88 -11.07 -4.67
C VAL A 88 -5.88 -9.92 -3.68
N LEU A 89 -7.01 -9.24 -3.49
CA LEU A 89 -7.14 -8.15 -2.53
C LEU A 89 -6.91 -8.62 -1.10
N ILE A 90 -7.60 -9.68 -0.67
CA ILE A 90 -7.50 -10.22 0.69
C ILE A 90 -6.07 -10.66 0.98
N ASN A 91 -5.48 -11.46 0.08
CA ASN A 91 -4.11 -11.96 0.26
C ASN A 91 -3.07 -10.84 0.27
N THR A 92 -3.24 -9.84 -0.60
CA THR A 92 -2.33 -8.68 -0.64
C THR A 92 -2.42 -7.87 0.64
N LEU A 93 -3.62 -7.55 1.12
CA LEU A 93 -3.78 -6.77 2.36
C LEU A 93 -3.31 -7.53 3.59
N LYS A 94 -3.59 -8.84 3.65
CA LYS A 94 -3.09 -9.72 4.71
C LYS A 94 -1.55 -9.77 4.73
N HIS A 95 -0.90 -9.81 3.56
CA HIS A 95 0.56 -9.74 3.45
C HIS A 95 1.12 -8.48 4.11
N TYR A 96 0.42 -7.34 4.03
CA TYR A 96 0.81 -6.08 4.68
C TYR A 96 0.21 -5.91 6.09
N GLY A 97 -0.22 -6.98 6.74
CA GLY A 97 -0.67 -7.00 8.14
C GLY A 97 -2.08 -6.49 8.38
N ILE A 98 -2.89 -6.26 7.33
CA ILE A 98 -4.30 -5.89 7.49
C ILE A 98 -5.15 -7.16 7.55
N SER A 99 -5.79 -7.37 8.69
CA SER A 99 -6.78 -8.44 8.91
C SER A 99 -8.15 -7.84 9.13
N PHE A 100 -9.16 -8.52 8.58
CA PHE A 100 -10.56 -8.14 8.77
C PHE A 100 -11.17 -8.99 9.88
N ASP A 101 -11.88 -8.33 10.80
CA ASP A 101 -12.61 -9.00 11.87
C ASP A 101 -13.85 -9.72 11.34
N GLU A 102 -14.47 -9.11 10.32
CA GLU A 102 -15.67 -9.59 9.63
C GLU A 102 -15.59 -9.26 8.13
N GLY A 103 -16.50 -9.83 7.35
CA GLY A 103 -16.66 -9.43 5.96
C GLY A 103 -16.62 -10.57 4.96
N ALA A 104 -16.45 -10.20 3.70
CA ALA A 104 -16.25 -11.15 2.62
C ALA A 104 -14.92 -11.88 2.81
N THR A 105 -14.94 -13.20 2.62
CA THR A 105 -13.76 -14.07 2.62
C THR A 105 -13.58 -14.68 1.22
N ILE A 106 -12.52 -15.45 1.04
CA ILE A 106 -12.29 -16.18 -0.22
C ILE A 106 -13.41 -17.21 -0.46
N GLU A 107 -13.84 -17.90 0.60
CA GLU A 107 -14.80 -19.01 0.52
C GLU A 107 -16.26 -18.61 0.82
N GLY A 108 -16.52 -17.34 1.18
CA GLY A 108 -17.86 -16.89 1.57
C GLY A 108 -17.85 -15.62 2.38
N ASP A 109 -18.54 -15.61 3.49
CA ASP A 109 -18.66 -14.49 4.41
C ASP A 109 -18.36 -14.91 5.85
N ASN A 110 -17.81 -14.00 6.65
CA ASN A 110 -17.62 -14.13 8.09
C ASN A 110 -18.27 -12.95 8.81
N GLY A 111 -19.06 -13.22 9.86
CA GLY A 111 -19.73 -12.21 10.67
C GLY A 111 -21.25 -12.17 10.48
N ASN A 112 -21.92 -11.29 11.26
CA ASN A 112 -23.37 -11.29 11.41
C ASN A 112 -24.10 -10.21 10.60
N TYR A 113 -23.37 -9.40 9.83
CA TYR A 113 -23.94 -8.27 9.07
C TYR A 113 -23.95 -8.49 7.57
N GLY A 114 -23.70 -9.75 7.15
CA GLY A 114 -23.71 -10.17 5.76
C GLY A 114 -25.12 -10.22 5.12
N PRO A 115 -25.19 -10.55 3.82
CA PRO A 115 -24.04 -10.80 2.92
C PRO A 115 -23.12 -9.58 2.80
N TYR A 116 -21.80 -9.83 2.63
CA TYR A 116 -20.82 -8.74 2.49
C TYR A 116 -20.46 -8.43 1.04
N ARG A 117 -21.16 -9.06 0.08
CA ARG A 117 -21.11 -8.73 -1.35
C ARG A 117 -22.39 -8.00 -1.72
N GLN A 118 -22.26 -6.80 -2.31
CA GLN A 118 -23.41 -5.91 -2.51
C GLN A 118 -24.49 -6.49 -3.44
N ARG A 119 -24.10 -7.23 -4.47
CA ARG A 119 -25.09 -7.91 -5.34
C ARG A 119 -26.02 -8.86 -4.60
N GLN A 120 -25.51 -9.54 -3.59
CA GLN A 120 -26.27 -10.48 -2.78
C GLN A 120 -27.26 -9.78 -1.82
N ARG A 121 -27.19 -8.45 -1.71
CA ARG A 121 -28.02 -7.62 -0.83
C ARG A 121 -29.18 -6.93 -1.57
N ALA A 122 -29.44 -7.28 -2.83
CA ALA A 122 -30.44 -6.60 -3.66
C ALA A 122 -31.81 -6.48 -2.97
N SER A 123 -32.30 -7.54 -2.31
CA SER A 123 -33.55 -7.53 -1.55
C SER A 123 -33.56 -6.50 -0.41
N ILE A 124 -32.44 -6.31 0.28
CA ILE A 124 -32.30 -5.32 1.36
C ILE A 124 -32.44 -3.90 0.81
N TYR A 125 -31.79 -3.61 -0.31
CA TYR A 125 -31.91 -2.28 -0.95
C TYR A 125 -33.33 -2.00 -1.43
N HIS A 126 -34.05 -3.01 -1.92
CA HIS A 126 -35.43 -2.85 -2.35
C HIS A 126 -36.36 -2.44 -1.20
N VAL A 127 -36.12 -2.88 0.04
CA VAL A 127 -36.90 -2.43 1.22
C VAL A 127 -36.81 -0.91 1.37
N TYR A 128 -35.60 -0.36 1.35
CA TYR A 128 -35.39 1.08 1.50
C TYR A 128 -35.77 1.88 0.24
N ALA A 129 -35.65 1.29 -0.94
CA ALA A 129 -36.14 1.88 -2.17
C ALA A 129 -37.65 2.04 -2.13
N LYS A 130 -38.38 0.99 -1.70
CA LYS A 130 -39.84 1.01 -1.51
C LYS A 130 -40.26 2.09 -0.52
N LYS A 131 -39.59 2.16 0.63
CA LYS A 131 -39.80 3.22 1.65
C LYS A 131 -39.65 4.63 1.04
N LEU A 132 -38.58 4.89 0.30
CA LEU A 132 -38.37 6.22 -0.32
C LEU A 132 -39.48 6.55 -1.36
N VAL A 133 -40.02 5.56 -2.07
CA VAL A 133 -41.16 5.78 -2.98
C VAL A 133 -42.42 6.07 -2.19
N GLU A 134 -42.71 5.33 -1.12
CA GLU A 134 -43.87 5.54 -0.24
C GLU A 134 -43.90 6.94 0.37
N GLU A 135 -42.73 7.50 0.65
CA GLU A 135 -42.53 8.84 1.19
C GLU A 135 -42.43 9.93 0.11
N GLY A 136 -42.58 9.56 -1.18
CA GLY A 136 -42.47 10.49 -2.30
C GLY A 136 -41.05 11.02 -2.56
N MET A 137 -40.03 10.40 -1.94
CA MET A 137 -38.62 10.78 -2.05
C MET A 137 -37.88 10.08 -3.19
N ALA A 138 -38.54 9.15 -3.89
CA ALA A 138 -38.03 8.48 -5.09
C ALA A 138 -39.14 8.22 -6.10
N TYR A 139 -38.77 8.10 -7.37
CA TYR A 139 -39.70 7.88 -8.47
C TYR A 139 -39.05 7.12 -9.62
N PRO A 140 -39.83 6.37 -10.43
CA PRO A 140 -39.29 5.67 -11.59
C PRO A 140 -39.04 6.64 -12.75
N CYS A 141 -37.96 6.40 -13.48
CA CYS A 141 -37.57 7.16 -14.66
C CYS A 141 -37.34 6.21 -15.83
N PHE A 142 -38.07 6.45 -16.93
CA PHE A 142 -38.05 5.64 -18.15
C PHE A 142 -37.28 6.34 -19.29
N CYS A 143 -36.49 7.36 -19.01
CA CYS A 143 -35.66 8.02 -20.02
C CYS A 143 -34.72 7.04 -20.70
N THR A 144 -34.64 7.10 -22.03
CA THR A 144 -33.65 6.37 -22.82
C THR A 144 -32.28 7.05 -22.76
N GLU A 145 -31.23 6.35 -23.21
CA GLU A 145 -29.89 6.93 -23.31
C GLU A 145 -29.84 8.11 -24.29
N GLU A 146 -30.61 8.04 -25.38
CA GLU A 146 -30.74 9.11 -26.39
C GLU A 146 -31.38 10.36 -25.78
N GLU A 147 -32.47 10.20 -25.01
CA GLU A 147 -33.13 11.32 -24.32
C GLU A 147 -32.18 11.97 -23.29
N LEU A 148 -31.44 11.17 -22.54
CA LEU A 148 -30.44 11.67 -21.56
C LEU A 148 -29.26 12.36 -22.25
N SER A 149 -28.81 11.87 -23.41
CA SER A 149 -27.77 12.52 -24.20
C SER A 149 -28.24 13.85 -24.78
N ALA A 150 -29.43 13.89 -25.40
CA ALA A 150 -30.02 15.12 -25.90
C ALA A 150 -30.25 16.17 -24.79
N MET A 151 -30.61 15.72 -23.60
CA MET A 151 -30.71 16.58 -22.41
C MET A 151 -29.37 17.21 -22.05
N ARG A 152 -28.30 16.41 -22.01
CA ARG A 152 -26.94 16.90 -21.69
C ARG A 152 -26.45 17.91 -22.73
N GLU A 153 -26.64 17.62 -24.01
CA GLU A 153 -26.28 18.56 -25.09
C GLU A 153 -27.00 19.91 -24.95
N LYS A 154 -28.29 19.90 -24.58
CA LYS A 154 -29.06 21.13 -24.31
C LYS A 154 -28.50 21.92 -23.11
N GLN A 155 -28.12 21.22 -22.03
CA GLN A 155 -27.52 21.84 -20.85
C GLN A 155 -26.17 22.46 -21.18
N GLU A 156 -25.30 21.73 -21.91
CA GLU A 156 -23.99 22.22 -22.34
C GLU A 156 -24.14 23.46 -23.27
N ALA A 157 -25.05 23.42 -24.24
CA ALA A 157 -25.33 24.54 -25.13
C ALA A 157 -25.84 25.78 -24.37
N ALA A 158 -26.62 25.56 -23.31
CA ALA A 158 -27.12 26.61 -22.42
C ALA A 158 -26.09 27.05 -21.37
N LYS A 159 -24.92 26.40 -21.28
CA LYS A 159 -23.89 26.59 -20.22
C LYS A 159 -24.46 26.38 -18.81
N GLU A 160 -25.42 25.50 -18.69
CA GLU A 160 -25.97 25.04 -17.41
C GLU A 160 -25.22 23.78 -16.92
N ASN A 161 -25.30 23.50 -15.63
CA ASN A 161 -24.70 22.27 -15.08
C ASN A 161 -25.38 21.03 -15.68
N THR A 162 -24.60 20.03 -16.05
CA THR A 162 -25.14 18.76 -16.53
C THR A 162 -25.71 17.94 -15.38
N GLY A 163 -26.89 17.37 -15.57
CA GLY A 163 -27.54 16.55 -14.56
C GLY A 163 -29.06 16.42 -14.76
N TYR A 164 -29.67 15.54 -14.02
CA TYR A 164 -31.12 15.29 -14.05
C TYR A 164 -31.79 16.05 -12.91
N TYR A 165 -32.23 17.28 -13.16
CA TYR A 165 -32.78 18.19 -12.15
C TYR A 165 -33.76 19.21 -12.77
N GLY A 166 -34.60 19.79 -11.93
CA GLY A 166 -35.51 20.89 -12.30
C GLY A 166 -36.31 20.61 -13.60
N LYS A 167 -36.25 21.53 -14.57
CA LYS A 167 -36.91 21.42 -15.87
C LYS A 167 -36.43 20.23 -16.72
N TYR A 168 -35.28 19.66 -16.38
CA TYR A 168 -34.71 18.52 -17.10
C TYR A 168 -35.11 17.17 -16.49
N ALA A 169 -35.72 17.16 -15.32
CA ALA A 169 -36.18 15.95 -14.65
C ALA A 169 -37.54 15.49 -15.17
N MET A 170 -37.62 15.04 -16.42
CA MET A 170 -38.85 14.78 -17.19
C MET A 170 -39.81 13.80 -16.52
N TRP A 171 -39.33 12.85 -15.71
CA TRP A 171 -40.15 11.84 -15.03
C TRP A 171 -40.48 12.20 -13.58
N ARG A 172 -39.95 13.30 -13.05
CA ARG A 172 -40.07 13.67 -11.64
C ARG A 172 -41.54 13.85 -11.18
N ASP A 173 -42.37 14.43 -12.01
CA ASP A 173 -43.76 14.79 -11.69
C ASP A 173 -44.78 14.18 -12.63
N ARG A 174 -44.45 13.04 -13.23
CA ARG A 174 -45.38 12.28 -14.10
C ARG A 174 -46.50 11.67 -13.30
N SER A 175 -47.66 11.47 -13.97
CA SER A 175 -48.86 10.88 -13.35
C SER A 175 -48.69 9.39 -13.09
N MET A 176 -49.57 8.83 -12.28
CA MET A 176 -49.65 7.38 -12.05
C MET A 176 -49.97 6.62 -13.33
N GLU A 177 -50.84 7.20 -14.16
CA GLU A 177 -51.27 6.65 -15.46
C GLU A 177 -50.07 6.58 -16.42
N ASP A 178 -49.22 7.62 -16.48
CA ASP A 178 -48.00 7.62 -17.30
C ASP A 178 -47.06 6.48 -16.88
N VAL A 179 -46.84 6.34 -15.57
CA VAL A 179 -45.98 5.27 -15.03
C VAL A 179 -46.54 3.89 -15.34
N GLN A 180 -47.83 3.70 -15.12
CA GLN A 180 -48.51 2.43 -15.38
C GLN A 180 -48.46 2.04 -16.85
N ALA A 181 -48.64 3.00 -17.77
CA ALA A 181 -48.53 2.78 -19.22
C ALA A 181 -47.11 2.27 -19.59
N GLN A 182 -46.05 2.87 -19.03
CA GLN A 182 -44.68 2.43 -19.30
C GLN A 182 -44.40 1.03 -18.74
N LEU A 183 -44.83 0.74 -17.53
CA LEU A 183 -44.67 -0.58 -16.90
C LEU A 183 -45.44 -1.66 -17.69
N THR A 184 -46.66 -1.35 -18.14
CA THR A 184 -47.48 -2.26 -18.96
C THR A 184 -46.83 -2.52 -20.31
N ALA A 185 -46.19 -1.52 -20.91
CA ALA A 185 -45.41 -1.66 -22.13
C ALA A 185 -44.09 -2.45 -21.95
N GLY A 186 -43.71 -2.77 -20.70
CA GLY A 186 -42.47 -3.50 -20.39
C GLY A 186 -41.20 -2.66 -20.55
N ASN A 187 -41.32 -1.34 -20.55
CA ASN A 187 -40.16 -0.46 -20.71
C ASN A 187 -39.25 -0.52 -19.49
N PRO A 188 -37.92 -0.59 -19.68
CA PRO A 188 -36.95 -0.58 -18.57
C PRO A 188 -37.00 0.77 -17.85
N TRP A 189 -36.78 0.73 -16.55
CA TRP A 189 -36.75 1.93 -15.71
C TRP A 189 -35.65 1.88 -14.69
N VAL A 190 -35.24 3.06 -14.23
CA VAL A 190 -34.33 3.26 -13.09
C VAL A 190 -35.10 3.97 -11.98
N LEU A 191 -34.71 3.72 -10.70
CA LEU A 191 -35.23 4.50 -9.59
C LEU A 191 -34.34 5.72 -9.37
N ARG A 192 -34.94 6.92 -9.37
CA ARG A 192 -34.24 8.16 -9.05
C ARG A 192 -34.66 8.71 -7.69
N PHE A 193 -33.69 9.25 -6.99
CA PHE A 193 -33.93 10.04 -5.80
C PHE A 193 -34.55 11.39 -6.19
N ARG A 194 -35.56 11.84 -5.44
CA ARG A 194 -36.15 13.19 -5.58
C ARG A 194 -35.41 14.14 -4.69
N SER A 195 -34.44 14.87 -5.23
CA SER A 195 -33.69 15.85 -4.48
C SER A 195 -34.60 16.99 -3.99
N THR A 196 -34.39 17.41 -2.73
CA THR A 196 -35.05 18.56 -2.12
C THR A 196 -34.07 19.72 -1.87
N GLY A 197 -32.81 19.57 -2.29
CA GLY A 197 -31.78 20.58 -2.10
C GLY A 197 -31.76 21.64 -3.20
N SER A 198 -31.01 22.69 -2.97
CA SER A 198 -30.79 23.77 -3.91
C SER A 198 -29.31 24.16 -3.94
N ILE A 199 -28.79 24.47 -5.13
CA ILE A 199 -27.42 24.99 -5.28
C ILE A 199 -27.21 26.36 -4.63
N GLU A 200 -28.28 27.07 -4.31
CA GLU A 200 -28.25 28.34 -3.57
C GLU A 200 -27.94 28.15 -2.08
N ASN A 201 -28.12 26.94 -1.57
CA ASN A 201 -27.96 26.63 -0.16
C ASN A 201 -26.58 26.02 0.10
N GLN A 202 -25.98 26.42 1.22
CA GLN A 202 -24.72 25.87 1.71
C GLN A 202 -24.83 25.55 3.20
N TYR A 203 -24.06 24.57 3.63
CA TYR A 203 -23.94 24.20 5.05
C TYR A 203 -22.50 23.85 5.41
N LYS A 204 -22.21 23.84 6.71
CA LYS A 204 -20.91 23.44 7.24
C LYS A 204 -20.90 21.95 7.52
N PHE A 205 -19.79 21.32 7.16
CA PHE A 205 -19.54 19.90 7.40
C PHE A 205 -18.15 19.72 8.01
N ASP A 206 -18.04 18.89 9.06
CA ASP A 206 -16.77 18.60 9.71
C ASP A 206 -16.23 17.25 9.22
N ASP A 207 -15.18 17.27 8.40
CA ASP A 207 -14.41 16.11 8.00
C ASP A 207 -13.21 15.92 8.93
N LEU A 208 -12.89 14.68 9.28
CA LEU A 208 -11.82 14.41 10.25
C LEU A 208 -10.40 14.70 9.74
N VAL A 209 -10.23 14.81 8.41
CA VAL A 209 -8.95 15.13 7.77
C VAL A 209 -8.97 16.52 7.16
N LYS A 210 -10.01 16.83 6.36
CA LYS A 210 -10.14 18.11 5.65
C LYS A 210 -10.60 19.25 6.56
N GLY A 211 -11.05 18.94 7.79
CA GLY A 211 -11.56 19.92 8.72
C GLY A 211 -12.94 20.47 8.32
N LYS A 212 -13.17 21.76 8.59
CA LYS A 212 -14.46 22.41 8.31
C LYS A 212 -14.59 22.72 6.81
N LEU A 213 -15.52 22.05 6.15
CA LEU A 213 -15.86 22.26 4.75
C LEU A 213 -17.14 23.09 4.63
N THR A 214 -17.24 23.90 3.58
CA THR A 214 -18.49 24.49 3.14
C THR A 214 -19.00 23.69 1.96
N ILE A 215 -20.17 23.11 2.06
CA ILE A 215 -20.75 22.19 1.10
C ILE A 215 -22.01 22.82 0.52
N THR A 216 -22.14 22.83 -0.82
CA THR A 216 -23.37 23.22 -1.53
C THR A 216 -24.33 22.02 -1.53
N GLU A 217 -25.63 22.24 -1.33
CA GLU A 217 -26.62 21.17 -1.38
C GLU A 217 -26.68 20.52 -2.78
N ASN A 218 -27.08 19.25 -2.80
CA ASN A 218 -27.34 18.53 -4.04
C ASN A 218 -28.74 18.82 -4.54
N ASP A 219 -28.88 19.26 -5.79
CA ASP A 219 -30.17 19.46 -6.50
C ASP A 219 -30.45 18.40 -7.57
N VAL A 220 -29.49 17.50 -7.85
CA VAL A 220 -29.59 16.48 -8.88
C VAL A 220 -30.35 15.25 -8.36
N ASP A 221 -31.26 14.73 -9.17
CA ASP A 221 -32.01 13.49 -8.93
C ASP A 221 -31.18 12.28 -9.38
N HIS A 222 -30.27 11.85 -8.52
CA HIS A 222 -29.39 10.72 -8.77
C HIS A 222 -30.12 9.38 -8.87
N VAL A 223 -29.60 8.47 -9.69
CA VAL A 223 -30.10 7.10 -9.76
C VAL A 223 -29.77 6.34 -8.49
N LEU A 224 -30.76 5.72 -7.86
CA LEU A 224 -30.64 4.84 -6.71
C LEU A 224 -30.51 3.37 -7.13
N LEU A 225 -31.48 2.90 -7.95
CA LEU A 225 -31.48 1.56 -8.53
C LEU A 225 -31.35 1.64 -10.04
N LYS A 226 -30.51 0.81 -10.59
CA LYS A 226 -30.38 0.61 -12.05
C LYS A 226 -31.55 -0.23 -12.59
N SER A 227 -31.67 -0.34 -13.90
CA SER A 227 -32.75 -1.10 -14.56
C SER A 227 -32.71 -2.61 -14.25
N ASP A 228 -31.58 -3.13 -13.82
CA ASP A 228 -31.42 -4.52 -13.35
C ASP A 228 -31.81 -4.71 -11.86
N GLY A 229 -32.30 -3.66 -11.19
CA GLY A 229 -32.65 -3.66 -9.77
C GLY A 229 -31.46 -3.60 -8.80
N ILE A 230 -30.24 -3.57 -9.32
CA ILE A 230 -29.02 -3.43 -8.50
C ILE A 230 -28.78 -1.95 -8.17
N PRO A 231 -28.39 -1.61 -6.92
CA PRO A 231 -28.18 -0.22 -6.54
C PRO A 231 -26.95 0.40 -7.24
N THR A 232 -26.97 1.72 -7.30
CA THR A 232 -25.74 2.47 -7.52
C THR A 232 -24.90 2.47 -6.24
N TYR A 233 -23.61 2.76 -6.38
CA TYR A 233 -22.70 2.93 -5.22
C TYR A 233 -23.29 3.82 -4.12
N HIS A 234 -23.90 4.93 -4.49
CA HIS A 234 -24.41 5.92 -3.53
C HIS A 234 -25.49 5.36 -2.63
N PHE A 235 -26.42 4.63 -3.21
CA PHE A 235 -27.52 4.04 -2.45
C PHE A 235 -27.06 2.86 -1.60
N ALA A 236 -26.25 1.98 -2.19
CA ALA A 236 -25.65 0.85 -1.48
C ALA A 236 -24.81 1.33 -0.28
N HIS A 237 -24.00 2.37 -0.47
CA HIS A 237 -23.20 2.99 0.60
C HIS A 237 -24.08 3.43 1.78
N ALA A 238 -25.17 4.16 1.54
CA ALA A 238 -26.02 4.65 2.62
C ALA A 238 -26.70 3.53 3.41
N VAL A 239 -27.28 2.55 2.70
CA VAL A 239 -27.99 1.43 3.32
C VAL A 239 -27.04 0.51 4.07
N ASP A 240 -25.90 0.16 3.44
CA ASP A 240 -24.96 -0.79 4.03
C ASP A 240 -24.22 -0.20 5.23
N ASP A 241 -23.72 1.03 5.13
CA ASP A 241 -23.01 1.63 6.25
C ASP A 241 -23.93 1.86 7.46
N HIS A 242 -25.23 2.09 7.23
CA HIS A 242 -26.21 2.11 8.31
C HIS A 242 -26.43 0.73 8.93
N LEU A 243 -26.78 -0.27 8.14
CA LEU A 243 -27.11 -1.63 8.62
C LEU A 243 -25.89 -2.40 9.16
N MET A 244 -24.70 -2.17 8.61
CA MET A 244 -23.45 -2.75 9.12
C MET A 244 -22.88 -1.96 10.31
N ARG A 245 -23.59 -0.88 10.73
CA ARG A 245 -23.25 -0.07 11.91
C ARG A 245 -21.90 0.63 11.79
N THR A 246 -21.55 1.07 10.58
CA THR A 246 -20.35 1.85 10.33
C THR A 246 -20.40 3.18 11.04
N THR A 247 -19.40 3.48 11.87
CA THR A 247 -19.29 4.76 12.58
C THR A 247 -18.43 5.78 11.85
N HIS A 248 -17.41 5.28 11.11
CA HIS A 248 -16.45 6.10 10.39
C HIS A 248 -16.23 5.56 8.98
N VAL A 249 -16.34 6.42 7.99
CA VAL A 249 -16.13 6.11 6.57
C VAL A 249 -14.78 6.65 6.13
N VAL A 250 -13.80 5.76 5.96
CA VAL A 250 -12.49 6.08 5.42
C VAL A 250 -12.52 5.86 3.91
N ARG A 251 -12.19 6.90 3.12
CA ARG A 251 -12.15 6.84 1.65
C ARG A 251 -11.28 7.94 1.05
N GLY A 252 -10.96 7.86 -0.23
CA GLY A 252 -10.22 8.89 -0.95
C GLY A 252 -11.03 10.20 -1.11
N ASP A 253 -10.33 11.31 -1.25
CA ASP A 253 -10.95 12.64 -1.39
C ASP A 253 -11.62 12.88 -2.75
N GLU A 254 -11.40 12.00 -3.73
CA GLU A 254 -12.16 11.96 -4.98
C GLU A 254 -13.67 11.77 -4.79
N TRP A 255 -14.10 11.33 -3.61
CA TRP A 255 -15.51 11.17 -3.24
C TRP A 255 -16.14 12.41 -2.61
N LEU A 256 -15.37 13.46 -2.34
CA LEU A 256 -15.90 14.72 -1.77
C LEU A 256 -17.01 15.35 -2.63
N PRO A 257 -16.93 15.37 -3.97
CA PRO A 257 -18.01 15.92 -4.80
C PRO A 257 -19.37 15.22 -4.63
N THR A 258 -19.37 13.96 -4.17
CA THR A 258 -20.60 13.18 -3.95
C THR A 258 -21.15 13.29 -2.52
N LEU A 259 -20.39 13.88 -1.62
CA LEU A 259 -20.76 13.99 -0.21
C LEU A 259 -22.09 14.75 0.03
N PRO A 260 -22.41 15.85 -0.69
CA PRO A 260 -23.70 16.52 -0.55
C PRO A 260 -24.89 15.57 -0.77
N PHE A 261 -24.82 14.75 -1.80
CA PHE A 261 -25.84 13.74 -2.09
C PHE A 261 -25.92 12.66 -1.00
N HIS A 262 -24.78 12.17 -0.51
CA HIS A 262 -24.78 11.17 0.55
C HIS A 262 -25.43 11.72 1.83
N ILE A 263 -25.11 12.94 2.24
CA ILE A 263 -25.72 13.58 3.40
C ILE A 263 -27.23 13.69 3.24
N GLN A 264 -27.69 14.13 2.05
CA GLN A 264 -29.10 14.24 1.74
C GLN A 264 -29.80 12.87 1.78
N LEU A 265 -29.15 11.83 1.26
CA LEU A 265 -29.69 10.47 1.23
C LEU A 265 -29.78 9.84 2.63
N PHE A 266 -28.75 9.98 3.47
CA PHE A 266 -28.81 9.54 4.85
C PHE A 266 -29.95 10.22 5.62
N LYS A 267 -30.14 11.53 5.40
CA LYS A 267 -31.24 12.29 6.01
C LYS A 267 -32.61 11.81 5.54
N ALA A 268 -32.78 11.56 4.23
CA ALA A 268 -34.02 11.08 3.66
C ALA A 268 -34.40 9.68 4.16
N LEU A 269 -33.41 8.82 4.37
CA LEU A 269 -33.61 7.49 4.94
C LEU A 269 -33.83 7.48 6.47
N GLY A 270 -33.62 8.62 7.15
CA GLY A 270 -33.69 8.70 8.60
C GLY A 270 -32.46 8.09 9.30
N PHE A 271 -31.34 7.94 8.60
CA PHE A 271 -30.14 7.31 9.11
C PHE A 271 -29.21 8.32 9.79
N LYS A 272 -28.51 7.86 10.83
CA LYS A 272 -27.44 8.63 11.42
C LYS A 272 -26.25 8.70 10.46
N LEU A 273 -25.80 9.91 10.15
CA LEU A 273 -24.65 10.11 9.29
C LEU A 273 -23.36 9.64 9.99
N PRO A 274 -22.52 8.79 9.36
CA PRO A 274 -21.22 8.43 9.87
C PRO A 274 -20.26 9.63 9.84
N LYS A 275 -19.17 9.57 10.58
CA LYS A 275 -18.07 10.51 10.44
C LYS A 275 -17.24 10.14 9.21
N TYR A 276 -16.80 11.14 8.45
CA TYR A 276 -16.00 10.92 7.24
C TYR A 276 -14.52 11.26 7.46
N VAL A 277 -13.68 10.47 6.80
CA VAL A 277 -12.22 10.58 6.80
C VAL A 277 -11.79 10.56 5.32
N HIS A 278 -11.75 11.73 4.68
CA HIS A 278 -11.36 11.86 3.28
C HIS A 278 -9.84 12.00 3.17
N ILE A 279 -9.18 10.92 2.79
CA ILE A 279 -7.71 10.86 2.66
C ILE A 279 -7.30 11.52 1.35
N GLY A 280 -6.32 12.42 1.43
CA GLY A 280 -5.73 13.03 0.23
C GLY A 280 -4.95 12.03 -0.62
N PRO A 281 -4.73 12.33 -1.90
CA PRO A 281 -4.05 11.43 -2.82
C PRO A 281 -2.58 11.24 -2.47
N LEU A 282 -2.01 10.13 -2.94
CA LEU A 282 -0.55 9.97 -2.96
C LEU A 282 0.03 10.77 -4.13
N MET A 283 0.96 11.65 -3.80
CA MET A 283 1.62 12.56 -4.72
C MET A 283 3.07 12.15 -4.94
N LYS A 284 3.66 12.52 -6.06
CA LYS A 284 5.08 12.35 -6.38
C LYS A 284 5.62 13.63 -6.98
N MET A 285 6.91 13.91 -6.77
CA MET A 285 7.60 14.98 -7.48
C MET A 285 7.82 14.57 -8.95
N ASP A 286 7.54 15.50 -9.86
CA ASP A 286 7.80 15.39 -11.29
C ASP A 286 8.55 16.68 -11.70
N GLY A 287 9.87 16.62 -11.66
CA GLY A 287 10.71 17.81 -11.66
C GLY A 287 10.43 18.68 -10.44
N THR A 288 10.00 19.92 -10.66
CA THR A 288 9.66 20.90 -9.61
C THR A 288 8.19 20.88 -9.19
N SER A 289 7.33 20.14 -9.89
CA SER A 289 5.89 20.09 -9.63
C SER A 289 5.48 18.81 -8.91
N LYS A 290 4.35 18.87 -8.19
CA LYS A 290 3.73 17.68 -7.57
C LYS A 290 2.62 17.18 -8.49
N ARG A 291 2.58 15.87 -8.72
CA ARG A 291 1.47 15.20 -9.40
C ARG A 291 0.97 13.99 -8.62
N LYS A 292 -0.26 13.58 -8.84
CA LYS A 292 -0.81 12.34 -8.30
C LYS A 292 -0.08 11.15 -8.93
N LEU A 293 0.24 10.12 -8.12
CA LEU A 293 0.72 8.83 -8.63
C LEU A 293 -0.33 8.23 -9.57
N SER A 294 0.14 7.64 -10.65
CA SER A 294 -0.74 7.05 -11.67
C SER A 294 -0.30 5.65 -12.08
N LYS A 295 -1.28 4.76 -12.30
CA LYS A 295 -1.06 3.37 -12.70
C LYS A 295 -0.18 3.21 -13.95
N ARG A 296 -0.23 4.18 -14.88
CA ARG A 296 0.50 4.10 -16.15
C ARG A 296 1.96 4.54 -16.07
N LYS A 297 2.29 5.42 -15.12
CA LYS A 297 3.62 6.06 -15.05
C LYS A 297 4.45 5.59 -13.86
N ASP A 298 3.81 5.08 -12.81
CA ASP A 298 4.44 4.83 -11.52
C ASP A 298 4.24 3.37 -11.11
N PRO A 299 5.21 2.46 -11.40
CA PRO A 299 5.11 1.06 -11.00
C PRO A 299 5.01 0.88 -9.49
N GLU A 300 5.60 1.79 -8.71
CA GLU A 300 5.53 1.83 -7.25
C GLU A 300 4.12 2.11 -6.70
N LEU A 301 3.15 2.40 -7.56
CA LEU A 301 1.75 2.45 -7.14
C LEU A 301 1.18 1.06 -6.87
N ALA A 302 1.63 0.02 -7.59
CA ALA A 302 1.18 -1.36 -7.41
C ALA A 302 1.80 -1.98 -6.15
N LEU A 303 1.02 -2.64 -5.29
CA LEU A 303 1.56 -3.30 -4.09
C LEU A 303 2.46 -4.50 -4.43
N THR A 304 2.25 -5.15 -5.56
CA THR A 304 3.11 -6.22 -6.07
C THR A 304 4.52 -5.76 -6.39
N TYR A 305 4.71 -4.47 -6.69
CA TYR A 305 6.03 -3.88 -6.93
C TYR A 305 6.97 -4.04 -5.73
N TYR A 306 6.49 -3.75 -4.53
CA TYR A 306 7.32 -3.81 -3.31
C TYR A 306 7.76 -5.24 -3.00
N LYS A 307 6.87 -6.22 -3.22
CA LYS A 307 7.20 -7.63 -3.08
C LYS A 307 8.25 -8.05 -4.10
N ALA A 308 8.09 -7.68 -5.37
CA ALA A 308 9.03 -8.02 -6.44
C ALA A 308 10.42 -7.37 -6.25
N GLU A 309 10.48 -6.11 -5.82
CA GLU A 309 11.75 -5.45 -5.49
C GLU A 309 12.37 -6.00 -4.20
N GLY A 310 11.59 -6.68 -3.36
CA GLY A 310 12.07 -7.30 -2.13
C GLY A 310 12.10 -6.39 -0.92
N PHE A 311 11.18 -5.41 -0.83
CA PHE A 311 11.00 -4.64 0.39
C PHE A 311 10.38 -5.52 1.47
N PRO A 312 10.94 -5.60 2.69
CA PRO A 312 10.28 -6.25 3.81
C PRO A 312 8.93 -5.60 4.13
N VAL A 313 7.96 -6.41 4.50
CA VAL A 313 6.61 -5.94 4.86
C VAL A 313 6.68 -4.89 5.97
N GLU A 314 7.49 -5.14 6.99
CA GLU A 314 7.70 -4.23 8.11
C GLU A 314 8.20 -2.85 7.65
N ALA A 315 9.10 -2.83 6.66
CA ALA A 315 9.63 -1.57 6.11
C ALA A 315 8.56 -0.76 5.37
N VAL A 316 7.74 -1.44 4.56
CA VAL A 316 6.61 -0.79 3.87
C VAL A 316 5.61 -0.25 4.89
N TYR A 317 5.28 -1.04 5.92
CA TYR A 317 4.37 -0.62 6.99
C TYR A 317 4.89 0.62 7.72
N GLU A 318 6.14 0.59 8.20
CA GLU A 318 6.79 1.72 8.88
C GLU A 318 6.80 2.99 8.02
N TYR A 319 7.13 2.83 6.74
CA TYR A 319 7.12 3.95 5.80
C TYR A 319 5.71 4.54 5.62
N ILE A 320 4.69 3.71 5.43
CA ILE A 320 3.30 4.18 5.30
C ILE A 320 2.85 4.90 6.56
N MET A 321 3.21 4.42 7.74
CA MET A 321 2.89 5.11 9.00
C MET A 321 3.52 6.50 9.08
N THR A 322 4.72 6.71 8.51
CA THR A 322 5.32 8.05 8.43
C THR A 322 4.55 9.00 7.49
N LEU A 323 3.91 8.45 6.45
CA LEU A 323 3.06 9.24 5.56
C LEU A 323 1.71 9.58 6.20
N LEU A 324 1.16 8.65 6.99
CA LEU A 324 -0.17 8.77 7.58
C LEU A 324 -0.21 9.70 8.80
N ASN A 325 0.85 9.78 9.58
CA ASN A 325 0.87 10.63 10.78
C ASN A 325 2.17 11.40 10.90
N SER A 326 2.07 12.72 10.88
CA SER A 326 3.21 13.64 10.94
C SER A 326 4.08 13.53 12.19
N ASN A 327 3.57 12.92 13.26
CA ASN A 327 4.28 12.70 14.52
C ASN A 327 4.77 11.26 14.71
N TYR A 328 4.59 10.38 13.71
CA TYR A 328 4.99 8.98 13.82
C TYR A 328 6.52 8.82 13.89
N GLU A 329 7.29 9.56 13.11
CA GLU A 329 8.75 9.49 13.12
C GLU A 329 9.33 9.88 14.48
N ASP A 330 8.82 10.92 15.12
CA ASP A 330 9.28 11.35 16.44
C ASP A 330 8.95 10.30 17.50
N TRP A 331 7.74 9.73 17.42
CA TRP A 331 7.35 8.62 18.29
C TRP A 331 8.25 7.40 18.08
N ARG A 332 8.54 7.02 16.82
CA ARG A 332 9.39 5.86 16.49
C ARG A 332 10.84 6.07 16.98
N ARG A 333 11.38 7.28 16.88
CA ARG A 333 12.70 7.60 17.44
C ARG A 333 12.75 7.43 18.96
N ALA A 334 11.70 7.81 19.66
CA ALA A 334 11.58 7.64 21.10
C ALA A 334 11.28 6.19 21.51
N ASN A 335 10.70 5.39 20.62
CA ASN A 335 10.27 4.01 20.87
C ASN A 335 10.79 3.05 19.77
N PRO A 336 12.12 2.85 19.65
CA PRO A 336 12.73 2.19 18.49
C PRO A 336 12.37 0.72 18.33
N VAL A 337 11.97 0.04 19.43
CA VAL A 337 11.65 -1.40 19.45
C VAL A 337 10.18 -1.69 19.76
N ALA A 338 9.38 -0.66 20.07
CA ALA A 338 7.97 -0.86 20.35
C ALA A 338 7.21 -1.31 19.08
N PRO A 339 6.19 -2.18 19.21
CA PRO A 339 5.29 -2.48 18.09
C PRO A 339 4.67 -1.20 17.54
N ALA A 340 4.55 -1.08 16.22
CA ALA A 340 3.94 0.09 15.58
C ALA A 340 2.46 0.28 16.01
N THR A 341 1.82 -0.82 16.43
CA THR A 341 0.46 -0.83 16.98
C THR A 341 0.29 -0.06 18.28
N ASP A 342 1.38 0.19 19.03
CA ASP A 342 1.35 0.98 20.26
C ASP A 342 1.24 2.49 19.98
N PHE A 343 1.53 2.90 18.74
CA PHE A 343 1.36 4.28 18.33
C PHE A 343 -0.12 4.68 18.30
N LYS A 344 -0.45 5.78 18.97
CA LYS A 344 -1.81 6.34 18.97
C LYS A 344 -2.06 7.11 17.68
N PHE A 345 -2.66 6.42 16.73
CA PHE A 345 -3.04 6.98 15.43
C PHE A 345 -4.14 8.03 15.55
N SER A 346 -4.05 9.12 14.81
CA SER A 346 -5.10 10.15 14.76
C SER A 346 -5.34 10.61 13.30
N PRO A 347 -6.57 10.52 12.79
CA PRO A 347 -6.89 11.00 11.44
C PRO A 347 -6.67 12.51 11.29
N LYS A 348 -6.70 13.28 12.38
CA LYS A 348 -6.40 14.72 12.38
C LYS A 348 -4.93 15.06 12.07
N LYS A 349 -4.04 14.05 12.08
CA LYS A 349 -2.62 14.20 11.75
C LYS A 349 -2.29 13.77 10.33
N LEU A 350 -3.28 13.30 9.57
CA LEU A 350 -3.15 13.09 8.13
C LEU A 350 -3.02 14.44 7.40
N ASN A 351 -2.25 14.45 6.32
CA ASN A 351 -2.10 15.63 5.48
C ASN A 351 -3.34 15.84 4.59
N PRO A 352 -4.12 16.93 4.75
CA PRO A 352 -5.31 17.18 3.93
C PRO A 352 -5.02 17.34 2.43
N ALA A 353 -3.82 17.82 2.06
CA ALA A 353 -3.43 18.02 0.67
C ALA A 353 -2.90 16.75 -0.02
N GLY A 354 -2.82 15.64 0.71
CA GLY A 354 -2.22 14.40 0.25
C GLY A 354 -0.76 14.25 0.68
N ASN A 355 -0.25 13.04 0.56
CA ASN A 355 1.06 12.65 1.05
C ASN A 355 2.06 12.52 -0.11
N LEU A 356 3.24 13.08 0.06
CA LEU A 356 4.30 12.98 -0.93
C LEU A 356 5.02 11.65 -0.75
N PHE A 357 4.92 10.79 -1.76
CA PHE A 357 5.69 9.56 -1.83
C PHE A 357 7.15 9.85 -2.15
N ASP A 358 8.05 9.37 -1.31
CA ASP A 358 9.49 9.53 -1.44
C ASP A 358 10.16 8.14 -1.39
N TYR A 359 10.66 7.70 -2.54
CA TYR A 359 11.31 6.41 -2.69
C TYR A 359 12.64 6.34 -1.93
N ALA A 360 13.41 7.44 -1.88
CA ALA A 360 14.66 7.47 -1.13
C ALA A 360 14.43 7.29 0.37
N LYS A 361 13.37 7.93 0.90
CA LYS A 361 12.94 7.75 2.29
C LYS A 361 12.47 6.32 2.57
N LEU A 362 11.70 5.70 1.69
CA LEU A 362 11.30 4.30 1.82
C LEU A 362 12.54 3.39 1.88
N THR A 363 13.51 3.61 0.99
CA THR A 363 14.78 2.87 0.95
C THR A 363 15.56 3.01 2.25
N ASP A 364 15.63 4.21 2.83
CA ASP A 364 16.30 4.45 4.11
C ASP A 364 15.56 3.77 5.28
N VAL A 365 14.25 3.85 5.33
CA VAL A 365 13.43 3.12 6.31
C VAL A 365 13.69 1.62 6.19
N SER A 366 13.72 1.09 4.98
CA SER A 366 13.96 -0.34 4.73
C SER A 366 15.33 -0.80 5.20
N LYS A 367 16.41 -0.04 4.91
CA LYS A 367 17.75 -0.30 5.45
C LYS A 367 17.76 -0.37 6.97
N ASN A 368 17.03 0.54 7.61
CA ASN A 368 16.94 0.58 9.07
C ASN A 368 16.20 -0.65 9.62
N GLU A 369 15.10 -1.07 8.99
CA GLU A 369 14.34 -2.25 9.43
C GLU A 369 15.13 -3.55 9.22
N ILE A 370 15.75 -3.74 8.05
CA ILE A 370 16.60 -4.92 7.79
C ILE A 370 17.79 -4.97 8.76
N ALA A 371 18.39 -3.83 9.11
CA ALA A 371 19.51 -3.78 10.03
C ALA A 371 19.15 -4.19 11.48
N LYS A 372 17.88 -4.09 11.87
CA LYS A 372 17.37 -4.55 13.19
C LYS A 372 17.18 -6.06 13.28
N MET A 373 17.02 -6.75 12.14
CA MET A 373 16.75 -8.17 12.07
C MET A 373 18.03 -8.96 12.37
N ASP A 374 17.93 -10.10 13.07
CA ASP A 374 19.02 -11.07 13.17
C ASP A 374 19.29 -11.75 11.82
N ALA A 375 20.41 -12.50 11.75
CA ALA A 375 20.83 -13.15 10.52
C ALA A 375 19.85 -14.23 10.06
N GLU A 376 19.29 -14.95 11.00
CA GLU A 376 18.32 -16.04 10.79
C GLU A 376 17.04 -15.50 10.16
N LYS A 377 16.50 -14.40 10.65
CA LYS A 377 15.32 -13.74 10.08
C LYS A 377 15.60 -13.21 8.69
N VAL A 378 16.74 -12.54 8.49
CA VAL A 378 17.14 -12.04 7.17
C VAL A 378 17.30 -13.21 6.19
N TYR A 379 17.95 -14.31 6.60
CA TYR A 379 18.07 -15.50 5.76
C TYR A 379 16.72 -16.07 5.36
N ALA A 380 15.80 -16.22 6.31
CA ALA A 380 14.49 -16.79 6.05
C ALA A 380 13.71 -15.97 5.01
N LEU A 381 13.65 -14.65 5.21
CA LEU A 381 12.92 -13.73 4.32
C LEU A 381 13.60 -13.60 2.94
N LEU A 382 14.93 -13.50 2.92
CA LEU A 382 15.70 -13.45 1.67
C LEU A 382 15.54 -14.72 0.85
N LYS A 383 15.63 -15.90 1.49
CA LYS A 383 15.45 -17.19 0.81
C LYS A 383 14.05 -17.31 0.21
N GLU A 384 13.00 -16.96 0.98
CA GLU A 384 11.62 -16.98 0.49
C GLU A 384 11.45 -16.10 -0.74
N TRP A 385 11.95 -14.86 -0.68
CA TRP A 385 11.92 -13.94 -1.80
C TRP A 385 12.73 -14.47 -3.01
N ALA A 386 13.94 -14.95 -2.77
CA ALA A 386 14.81 -15.42 -3.86
C ALA A 386 14.23 -16.63 -4.57
N LEU A 387 13.63 -17.59 -3.86
CA LEU A 387 12.97 -18.74 -4.48
C LEU A 387 11.83 -18.33 -5.44
N GLU A 388 11.17 -17.20 -5.19
CA GLU A 388 10.09 -16.69 -6.05
C GLU A 388 10.61 -15.80 -7.20
N PHE A 389 11.63 -14.95 -6.95
CA PHE A 389 12.05 -13.89 -7.89
C PHE A 389 13.46 -14.05 -8.50
N ASP A 390 14.33 -14.84 -7.88
CA ASP A 390 15.66 -15.25 -8.41
C ASP A 390 15.92 -16.71 -8.01
N PRO A 391 15.24 -17.70 -8.65
CA PRO A 391 15.26 -19.10 -8.22
C PRO A 391 16.66 -19.73 -8.17
N ASP A 392 17.57 -19.32 -9.05
CA ASP A 392 18.94 -19.83 -9.06
C ASP A 392 19.70 -19.40 -7.81
N PHE A 393 19.57 -18.14 -7.42
CA PHE A 393 20.14 -17.64 -6.17
C PHE A 393 19.43 -18.23 -4.96
N GLY A 394 18.10 -18.36 -5.00
CA GLY A 394 17.30 -19.01 -3.96
C GLY A 394 17.74 -20.46 -3.70
N ALA A 395 18.00 -21.22 -4.76
CA ALA A 395 18.50 -22.60 -4.64
C ALA A 395 19.90 -22.64 -3.98
N LYS A 396 20.78 -21.69 -4.30
CA LYS A 396 22.10 -21.58 -3.65
C LYS A 396 21.98 -21.28 -2.16
N LEU A 397 21.13 -20.36 -1.76
CA LEU A 397 20.86 -20.04 -0.36
C LEU A 397 20.28 -21.25 0.40
N ALA A 398 19.42 -22.02 -0.27
CA ALA A 398 18.77 -23.19 0.33
C ALA A 398 19.72 -24.39 0.44
N ALA A 399 20.75 -24.50 -0.41
CA ALA A 399 21.71 -25.62 -0.42
C ALA A 399 22.58 -25.65 0.85
N ASP A 400 22.97 -24.49 1.38
CA ASP A 400 23.73 -24.39 2.63
C ASP A 400 23.20 -23.22 3.49
N PRO A 401 22.16 -23.48 4.31
CA PRO A 401 21.57 -22.48 5.19
C PRO A 401 22.55 -21.91 6.20
N ALA A 402 23.45 -22.72 6.74
CA ALA A 402 24.40 -22.31 7.76
C ALA A 402 25.43 -21.34 7.17
N TYR A 403 25.93 -21.64 5.97
CA TYR A 403 26.86 -20.77 5.23
C TYR A 403 26.20 -19.44 4.87
N ALA A 404 25.01 -19.46 4.29
CA ALA A 404 24.28 -18.25 3.94
C ALA A 404 23.99 -17.36 5.18
N THR A 405 23.58 -17.98 6.30
CA THR A 405 23.32 -17.24 7.55
C THR A 405 24.60 -16.64 8.12
N SER A 406 25.76 -17.34 8.07
CA SER A 406 27.04 -16.82 8.53
C SER A 406 27.48 -15.57 7.75
N ILE A 407 27.24 -15.55 6.45
CA ILE A 407 27.50 -14.38 5.60
C ILE A 407 26.60 -13.20 6.02
N LEU A 408 25.31 -13.46 6.20
CA LEU A 408 24.33 -12.44 6.60
C LEU A 408 24.55 -11.93 8.04
N ALA A 409 25.27 -12.66 8.89
CA ALA A 409 25.63 -12.26 10.24
C ALA A 409 26.72 -11.17 10.29
N ILE A 410 27.47 -10.97 9.20
CA ILE A 410 28.58 -10.01 9.16
C ILE A 410 28.10 -8.60 9.51
N GLY A 411 28.60 -8.04 10.61
CA GLY A 411 28.28 -6.68 11.05
C GLY A 411 26.83 -6.49 11.57
N ARG A 412 26.12 -7.58 11.90
CA ARG A 412 24.80 -7.54 12.58
C ARG A 412 24.94 -7.68 14.09
N GLY A 413 23.87 -7.32 14.82
CA GLY A 413 23.80 -7.50 16.29
C GLY A 413 24.64 -6.53 17.12
N GLY A 414 25.45 -5.67 16.51
CA GLY A 414 26.25 -4.66 17.20
C GLY A 414 25.51 -3.35 17.49
N LYS A 415 26.15 -2.45 18.24
CA LYS A 415 25.60 -1.10 18.52
C LYS A 415 25.35 -0.25 17.26
N LYS A 416 26.05 -0.53 16.17
CA LYS A 416 25.93 0.13 14.87
C LYS A 416 25.88 -0.94 13.78
N PRO A 417 24.73 -1.62 13.61
CA PRO A 417 24.59 -2.65 12.59
C PRO A 417 24.78 -2.05 11.18
N ARG A 418 25.32 -2.85 10.28
CA ARG A 418 25.49 -2.45 8.88
C ARG A 418 24.13 -2.32 8.19
N LYS A 419 24.04 -1.38 7.23
CA LYS A 419 22.83 -1.03 6.47
C LYS A 419 23.07 -1.23 4.97
N ASP A 420 23.69 -2.36 4.60
CA ASP A 420 24.07 -2.62 3.21
C ASP A 420 22.87 -3.00 2.34
N LEU A 421 21.88 -3.68 2.92
CA LEU A 421 20.68 -4.13 2.21
C LEU A 421 19.52 -3.13 2.41
N ALA A 422 18.95 -2.67 1.31
CA ALA A 422 17.71 -1.91 1.30
C ALA A 422 16.50 -2.79 0.90
N VAL A 423 16.74 -3.74 0.01
CA VAL A 423 15.76 -4.70 -0.49
C VAL A 423 16.43 -6.07 -0.67
N TRP A 424 15.64 -7.13 -0.76
CA TRP A 424 16.21 -8.48 -0.95
C TRP A 424 16.95 -8.62 -2.27
N LYS A 425 16.57 -7.88 -3.28
CA LYS A 425 17.24 -7.81 -4.60
C LYS A 425 18.71 -7.39 -4.50
N ASP A 426 19.08 -6.58 -3.52
CA ASP A 426 20.46 -6.13 -3.28
C ASP A 426 21.37 -7.25 -2.77
N ALA A 427 20.79 -8.34 -2.24
CA ALA A 427 21.55 -9.38 -1.54
C ALA A 427 22.53 -10.12 -2.45
N LYS A 428 22.15 -10.38 -3.71
CA LYS A 428 23.04 -11.04 -4.66
C LYS A 428 24.27 -10.19 -4.97
N ASP A 429 24.13 -8.88 -5.05
CA ASP A 429 25.26 -7.97 -5.22
C ASP A 429 26.10 -7.84 -3.92
N TYR A 430 25.44 -7.87 -2.76
CA TYR A 430 26.11 -7.80 -1.46
C TYR A 430 26.94 -9.05 -1.13
N MET A 431 26.38 -10.26 -1.37
CA MET A 431 26.98 -11.52 -0.92
C MET A 431 27.31 -12.51 -2.03
N GLY A 432 27.03 -12.18 -3.29
CA GLY A 432 27.22 -13.11 -4.42
C GLY A 432 28.66 -13.60 -4.56
N PHE A 433 29.63 -12.76 -4.27
CA PHE A 433 31.05 -13.16 -4.35
C PHE A 433 31.44 -14.29 -3.38
N PHE A 434 30.63 -14.64 -2.40
CA PHE A 434 30.86 -15.84 -1.59
C PHE A 434 30.61 -17.15 -2.34
N TYR A 435 29.94 -17.09 -3.50
CA TYR A 435 29.67 -18.21 -4.39
C TYR A 435 30.50 -18.03 -5.67
N ASP A 436 31.31 -19.05 -6.03
CA ASP A 436 32.30 -18.91 -7.09
C ASP A 436 31.67 -18.62 -8.47
N GLU A 437 30.42 -19.04 -8.67
CA GLU A 437 29.65 -18.76 -9.90
C GLU A 437 29.30 -17.27 -10.09
N TYR A 438 29.27 -16.49 -9.00
CA TYR A 438 28.97 -15.05 -9.02
C TYR A 438 30.21 -14.19 -8.70
N LEU A 439 31.40 -14.81 -8.61
CA LEU A 439 32.65 -14.07 -8.38
C LEU A 439 33.04 -13.29 -9.64
N GLU A 440 33.11 -11.97 -9.51
CA GLU A 440 33.55 -11.10 -10.58
C GLU A 440 35.08 -11.07 -10.72
N LYS A 441 35.59 -10.78 -11.92
CA LYS A 441 37.01 -10.55 -12.11
C LYS A 441 37.41 -9.22 -11.48
N PRO A 442 38.52 -9.17 -10.71
CA PRO A 442 38.97 -7.93 -10.10
C PRO A 442 39.44 -6.93 -11.16
N ILE A 443 39.18 -5.65 -10.93
CA ILE A 443 39.66 -4.54 -11.74
C ILE A 443 40.52 -3.66 -10.84
N PHE A 444 41.83 -3.75 -10.99
CA PHE A 444 42.78 -2.96 -10.16
C PHE A 444 42.90 -1.54 -10.69
N ASN A 445 43.25 -0.61 -9.78
CA ASN A 445 43.47 0.78 -10.14
C ASN A 445 44.71 0.91 -11.06
N GLU A 446 44.54 1.55 -12.22
CA GLU A 446 45.59 1.77 -13.22
C GLU A 446 46.85 2.52 -12.69
N LYS A 447 46.74 3.16 -11.52
CA LYS A 447 47.88 3.75 -10.82
C LYS A 447 48.95 2.72 -10.50
N PHE A 448 48.62 1.45 -10.31
CA PHE A 448 49.50 0.37 -9.92
C PHE A 448 49.72 -0.60 -11.07
N SER A 449 50.94 -0.95 -11.37
CA SER A 449 51.24 -1.99 -12.34
C SER A 449 50.85 -3.37 -11.83
N ASN A 450 50.59 -4.30 -12.75
CA ASN A 450 50.32 -5.69 -12.42
C ASN A 450 51.41 -6.31 -11.53
N ASP A 451 52.68 -5.96 -11.77
CA ASP A 451 53.82 -6.45 -10.96
C ASP A 451 53.72 -6.00 -9.50
N VAL A 452 53.31 -4.77 -9.24
CA VAL A 452 53.11 -4.22 -7.85
C VAL A 452 51.98 -4.99 -7.17
N VAL A 453 50.87 -5.19 -7.85
CA VAL A 453 49.72 -5.95 -7.33
C VAL A 453 50.12 -7.40 -7.04
N ALA A 454 50.76 -8.07 -8.02
CA ALA A 454 51.22 -9.46 -7.89
C ALA A 454 52.21 -9.61 -6.71
N THR A 455 53.12 -8.66 -6.56
CA THR A 455 54.10 -8.67 -5.46
C THR A 455 53.41 -8.56 -4.11
N ALA A 456 52.42 -7.65 -3.97
CA ALA A 456 51.65 -7.48 -2.74
C ALA A 456 50.86 -8.76 -2.39
N LEU A 457 50.21 -9.36 -3.38
CA LEU A 457 49.44 -10.58 -3.21
C LEU A 457 50.32 -11.79 -2.84
N ASN A 458 51.51 -11.94 -3.47
CA ASN A 458 52.46 -13.00 -3.10
C ASN A 458 52.95 -12.82 -1.63
N LYS A 459 53.35 -11.62 -1.24
CA LYS A 459 53.75 -11.32 0.16
C LYS A 459 52.61 -11.60 1.13
N PHE A 460 51.33 -11.33 0.73
CA PHE A 460 50.18 -11.66 1.54
C PHE A 460 50.04 -13.17 1.72
N LEU A 461 50.18 -13.97 0.67
CA LEU A 461 50.11 -15.42 0.76
C LEU A 461 51.21 -16.03 1.63
N GLU A 462 52.43 -15.47 1.62
CA GLU A 462 53.55 -15.92 2.48
C GLU A 462 53.27 -15.75 3.98
N LYS A 463 52.47 -14.72 4.34
CA LYS A 463 52.17 -14.36 5.74
C LYS A 463 50.77 -14.79 6.18
N PHE A 464 49.90 -15.17 5.27
CA PHE A 464 48.50 -15.46 5.58
C PHE A 464 48.34 -16.74 6.39
N ASP A 465 47.74 -16.63 7.56
CA ASP A 465 47.32 -17.73 8.39
C ASP A 465 45.86 -17.52 8.83
N ILE A 466 44.99 -18.48 8.53
CA ILE A 466 43.58 -18.42 8.89
C ILE A 466 43.33 -18.45 10.40
N ALA A 467 44.31 -18.90 11.18
CA ALA A 467 44.24 -18.95 12.64
C ALA A 467 44.54 -17.60 13.32
N ASP A 468 45.05 -16.61 12.58
CA ASP A 468 45.29 -15.28 13.11
C ASP A 468 43.97 -14.63 13.60
N ASP A 469 44.08 -13.86 14.68
CA ASP A 469 43.00 -12.92 15.00
C ASP A 469 43.04 -11.68 14.08
N ALA A 470 41.98 -10.86 14.14
CA ALA A 470 41.88 -9.68 13.27
C ALA A 470 43.02 -8.65 13.48
N GLY A 471 43.59 -8.55 14.70
CA GLY A 471 44.70 -7.67 15.04
C GLY A 471 46.00 -8.15 14.39
N VAL A 472 46.35 -9.40 14.60
CA VAL A 472 47.55 -10.06 14.01
C VAL A 472 47.45 -10.04 12.47
N TRP A 473 46.31 -10.37 11.92
CA TRP A 473 46.08 -10.31 10.47
C TRP A 473 46.36 -8.90 9.93
N PHE A 474 45.82 -7.85 10.56
CA PHE A 474 46.00 -6.48 10.08
C PHE A 474 47.45 -5.98 10.28
N ASP A 475 48.13 -6.41 11.33
CA ASP A 475 49.56 -6.10 11.55
C ASP A 475 50.45 -6.71 10.44
N LYS A 476 50.15 -7.94 9.98
CA LYS A 476 50.81 -8.52 8.81
C LYS A 476 50.56 -7.69 7.53
N VAL A 477 49.34 -7.16 7.32
CA VAL A 477 49.05 -6.24 6.20
C VAL A 477 49.89 -4.95 6.30
N LYS A 478 50.11 -4.41 7.51
CA LYS A 478 50.97 -3.25 7.73
C LYS A 478 52.44 -3.56 7.45
N GLU A 479 52.94 -4.75 7.84
CA GLU A 479 54.28 -5.20 7.52
C GLU A 479 54.50 -5.23 6.01
N ILE A 480 53.59 -5.86 5.25
CA ILE A 480 53.65 -5.89 3.78
C ILE A 480 53.67 -4.48 3.20
N THR A 481 52.83 -3.58 3.76
CA THR A 481 52.75 -2.17 3.37
C THR A 481 54.14 -1.50 3.47
N ASN A 482 54.83 -1.69 4.61
CA ASN A 482 56.13 -1.10 4.85
C ASN A 482 57.22 -1.76 3.96
N GLU A 483 57.21 -3.08 3.81
CA GLU A 483 58.16 -3.82 2.96
C GLU A 483 58.13 -3.39 1.49
N MET A 484 56.95 -2.94 1.03
CA MET A 484 56.73 -2.46 -0.33
C MET A 484 56.98 -0.95 -0.48
N GLY A 485 57.40 -0.25 0.57
CA GLY A 485 57.64 1.19 0.57
C GLY A 485 56.36 2.04 0.57
N PHE A 486 55.20 1.39 0.77
CA PHE A 486 53.92 2.09 1.02
C PHE A 486 53.93 2.61 2.46
N THR A 487 52.97 3.48 2.80
CA THR A 487 52.90 4.02 4.17
C THR A 487 51.66 3.59 4.92
N THR A 488 51.81 3.38 6.22
CA THR A 488 50.69 3.23 7.19
C THR A 488 50.31 4.56 7.82
N ASP A 489 51.12 5.61 7.64
CA ASP A 489 50.86 6.95 8.16
C ASP A 489 50.06 7.80 7.15
N MET A 490 48.75 7.88 7.38
CA MET A 490 47.85 8.66 6.54
C MET A 490 48.10 10.18 6.63
N LYS A 491 48.76 10.67 7.72
CA LYS A 491 49.08 12.09 7.85
C LYS A 491 50.30 12.42 6.97
N ALA A 492 51.33 11.58 7.03
CA ALA A 492 52.51 11.69 6.18
C ALA A 492 52.12 11.61 4.69
N TYR A 493 51.22 10.67 4.30
CA TYR A 493 50.74 10.55 2.93
C TYR A 493 49.98 11.79 2.46
N LYS A 494 49.13 12.36 3.31
CA LYS A 494 48.38 13.60 2.97
C LYS A 494 49.31 14.83 2.84
N ALA A 495 50.41 14.86 3.60
CA ALA A 495 51.37 15.95 3.53
C ALA A 495 52.19 15.91 2.23
N ASP A 496 52.62 14.74 1.80
CA ASP A 496 53.36 14.51 0.54
C ASP A 496 52.94 13.18 -0.11
N PRO A 497 51.91 13.21 -0.95
CA PRO A 497 51.44 12.00 -1.65
C PRO A 497 52.46 11.41 -2.63
N GLY A 498 53.45 12.23 -3.06
CA GLY A 498 54.49 11.81 -3.99
C GLY A 498 55.64 11.02 -3.33
N ALA A 499 55.76 11.10 -2.02
CA ALA A 499 56.79 10.39 -1.26
C ALA A 499 56.57 8.87 -1.15
N PHE A 500 55.34 8.39 -1.41
CA PHE A 500 54.97 6.98 -1.24
C PHE A 500 54.21 6.47 -2.47
N PRO A 501 54.43 5.21 -2.88
CA PRO A 501 53.61 4.60 -3.96
C PRO A 501 52.12 4.56 -3.63
N GLY A 502 51.78 4.37 -2.36
CA GLY A 502 50.40 4.28 -1.86
C GLY A 502 50.37 4.07 -0.35
N THR A 503 49.26 3.53 0.14
CA THR A 503 48.97 3.38 1.57
C THR A 503 48.57 1.95 1.93
N VAL A 504 48.42 1.67 3.23
CA VAL A 504 47.88 0.40 3.73
C VAL A 504 46.48 0.09 3.18
N ALA A 505 45.69 1.11 2.84
CA ALA A 505 44.39 0.94 2.23
C ALA A 505 44.51 0.37 0.80
N ASP A 506 45.54 0.73 0.05
CA ASP A 506 45.77 0.19 -1.29
C ASP A 506 46.15 -1.29 -1.21
N ILE A 507 47.05 -1.69 -0.32
CA ILE A 507 47.40 -3.10 -0.09
C ILE A 507 46.19 -3.91 0.35
N SER A 508 45.41 -3.40 1.30
CA SER A 508 44.14 -4.04 1.71
C SER A 508 43.16 -4.16 0.57
N THR A 509 43.10 -3.18 -0.35
CA THR A 509 42.22 -3.20 -1.52
C THR A 509 42.67 -4.25 -2.54
N PHE A 510 43.98 -4.46 -2.76
CA PHE A 510 44.48 -5.52 -3.63
C PHE A 510 44.00 -6.90 -3.14
N VAL A 511 44.19 -7.16 -1.83
CA VAL A 511 43.70 -8.42 -1.23
C VAL A 511 42.21 -8.54 -1.32
N ARG A 512 41.43 -7.46 -1.03
CA ARG A 512 39.98 -7.44 -1.13
C ARG A 512 39.53 -7.77 -2.53
N GLN A 513 40.07 -7.12 -3.56
CA GLN A 513 39.69 -7.34 -4.95
C GLN A 513 40.06 -8.76 -5.41
N ALA A 514 41.21 -9.28 -4.97
CA ALA A 514 41.62 -10.65 -5.29
C ALA A 514 40.67 -11.70 -4.67
N VAL A 515 40.15 -11.45 -3.47
CA VAL A 515 39.28 -12.37 -2.74
C VAL A 515 37.81 -12.23 -3.15
N THR A 516 37.35 -11.02 -3.44
CA THR A 516 35.91 -10.72 -3.62
C THR A 516 35.51 -10.22 -5.01
N GLY A 517 36.48 -9.88 -5.87
CA GLY A 517 36.24 -9.20 -7.15
C GLY A 517 35.84 -7.72 -7.00
N LYS A 518 35.64 -7.22 -5.78
CA LYS A 518 35.05 -5.89 -5.52
C LYS A 518 36.02 -4.97 -4.76
N THR A 519 35.89 -3.67 -5.01
CA THR A 519 36.65 -2.62 -4.27
C THR A 519 36.07 -2.37 -2.87
N ASN A 520 34.80 -2.68 -2.66
CA ASN A 520 34.12 -2.57 -1.37
C ASN A 520 33.45 -3.91 -1.02
N SER A 521 33.57 -4.32 0.23
CA SER A 521 32.97 -5.54 0.76
C SER A 521 32.68 -5.36 2.26
N PRO A 522 31.97 -6.28 2.92
CA PRO A 522 32.01 -6.41 4.37
C PRO A 522 33.43 -6.51 4.90
N ASP A 523 33.59 -6.60 6.23
CA ASP A 523 34.91 -6.73 6.86
C ASP A 523 35.73 -7.86 6.21
N LEU A 524 36.86 -7.49 5.62
CA LEU A 524 37.66 -8.40 4.80
C LEU A 524 38.21 -9.61 5.59
N TYR A 525 38.61 -9.38 6.84
CA TYR A 525 39.03 -10.47 7.71
C TYR A 525 37.91 -11.49 7.92
N THR A 526 36.74 -11.02 8.27
CA THR A 526 35.56 -11.88 8.47
C THR A 526 35.13 -12.60 7.16
N VAL A 527 35.23 -11.92 6.01
CA VAL A 527 35.01 -12.53 4.70
C VAL A 527 35.94 -13.71 4.48
N MET A 528 37.23 -13.57 4.75
CA MET A 528 38.20 -14.66 4.55
C MET A 528 37.98 -15.80 5.56
N GLN A 529 37.59 -15.51 6.80
CA GLN A 529 37.24 -16.53 7.80
C GLN A 529 36.07 -17.40 7.32
N ILE A 530 35.05 -16.80 6.68
CA ILE A 530 33.88 -17.53 6.16
C ILE A 530 34.24 -18.31 4.88
N LEU A 531 35.07 -17.76 4.00
CA LEU A 531 35.55 -18.45 2.80
C LEU A 531 36.45 -19.65 3.15
N GLY A 532 37.20 -19.55 4.25
CA GLY A 532 38.20 -20.53 4.66
C GLY A 532 39.56 -20.33 3.96
N HIS A 533 40.58 -21.01 4.47
CA HIS A 533 41.95 -20.90 4.00
C HIS A 533 42.08 -21.23 2.49
N ASP A 534 41.63 -22.41 2.11
CA ASP A 534 41.90 -22.94 0.76
C ASP A 534 41.27 -22.12 -0.35
N ARG A 535 40.01 -21.69 -0.19
CA ARG A 535 39.35 -20.82 -1.17
C ARG A 535 39.98 -19.42 -1.22
N THR A 536 40.37 -18.89 -0.09
CA THR A 536 41.05 -17.58 -0.04
C THR A 536 42.39 -17.64 -0.80
N VAL A 537 43.21 -18.65 -0.55
CA VAL A 537 44.49 -18.86 -1.21
C VAL A 537 44.33 -19.14 -2.70
N GLU A 538 43.38 -20.00 -3.08
CA GLU A 538 43.10 -20.33 -4.46
C GLU A 538 42.69 -19.09 -5.27
N ARG A 539 41.77 -18.28 -4.77
CA ARG A 539 41.34 -17.04 -5.43
C ARG A 539 42.48 -16.07 -5.65
N ILE A 540 43.31 -15.85 -4.64
CA ILE A 540 44.47 -14.96 -4.74
C ILE A 540 45.46 -15.51 -5.81
N LYS A 541 45.78 -16.81 -5.78
CA LYS A 541 46.66 -17.45 -6.79
C LYS A 541 46.11 -17.32 -8.21
N ASN A 542 44.81 -17.51 -8.37
CA ASN A 542 44.15 -17.38 -9.69
C ASN A 542 44.28 -15.95 -10.24
N VAL A 543 44.15 -14.95 -9.35
CA VAL A 543 44.34 -13.53 -9.72
C VAL A 543 45.80 -13.25 -10.09
N ILE A 544 46.76 -13.71 -9.29
CA ILE A 544 48.19 -13.55 -9.61
C ILE A 544 48.56 -14.16 -10.97
N ALA A 545 47.99 -15.32 -11.27
CA ALA A 545 48.24 -15.99 -12.54
C ALA A 545 47.59 -15.27 -13.76
N ALA A 546 46.58 -14.43 -13.53
CA ALA A 546 45.87 -13.68 -14.55
C ALA A 546 46.40 -12.25 -14.79
N LEU A 547 47.28 -11.72 -13.88
CA LEU A 547 47.95 -10.43 -14.01
C LEU A 547 49.13 -10.50 -14.99
#